data_4d7f5c8f6ffc22abe1a7214a2e01f64d
#
_entry.id   4d7f5c8f6ffc22abe1a7214a2e01f64d
#
_cell.length_a   1.000
_cell.length_b   1.000
_cell.length_c   1.000
_cell.angle_alpha   90.00
_cell.angle_beta   90.00
_cell.angle_gamma   90.00
#
_symmetry.space_group_name_H-M   'P 1'
#
loop_
_entity.id
_entity.type
_entity.pdbx_description
1 polymer ?
#
loop_
_entity_poly.entity_id
_entity_poly.type
_entity_poly.pdbx_seq_one_letter_code
_entity_poly.pdbx_strand_id
1 'polypeptide(L)'
;MPLTRRRALAAAAATALFTTLAACGGSGGDTTAAVASGTTAVTVGALSNGAAKEVTINVPVVDSIRAQLPPQIRDAGVLNVGLGLLPAGSPPLGFVGTDDKTLTGSEPDLARLVGGVLGLEVQLNNATWENLFVGIDSGRTDVGFSNITDTEQRKLKYDFATYRQDNLAFETLATSNWAFTGDYQALADRKVSVSRGTNQEKILLEWRSKLQAQGKDFAVEYYPDNNAVQLALESGKIDIYLGPNPGVAYQVAQSADSPSPKRSAGTFSGAGESLQGLIAATTKKDSGLVKPVADAINYLIQNGQYQQWLGAWNLGNEAVKTSEVNPPGLPITNT
;
A
#
# COMPACT_ATOMS: atom_id res chain seq x y z
N MET A 1 68.03 16.21 1.11
CA MET A 1 69.17 15.60 1.79
C MET A 1 68.70 14.54 2.74
N PRO A 2 69.43 13.51 2.85
CA PRO A 2 68.95 12.16 2.83
C PRO A 2 69.18 11.38 4.13
N LEU A 3 68.95 10.07 4.02
CA LEU A 3 69.54 8.90 4.71
C LEU A 3 68.68 8.31 5.84
N THR A 4 68.21 7.16 5.63
CA THR A 4 68.64 5.78 5.49
C THR A 4 68.69 4.96 6.77
N ARG A 5 68.18 3.70 6.60
CA ARG A 5 68.60 2.41 7.18
C ARG A 5 68.09 2.03 8.57
N ARG A 6 67.84 0.80 8.94
CA ARG A 6 67.87 -0.56 8.33
C ARG A 6 67.25 -1.53 9.28
N ARG A 7 66.60 -2.56 8.72
CA ARG A 7 66.67 -3.99 9.06
C ARG A 7 66.58 -4.50 10.50
N ALA A 8 65.66 -5.43 10.78
CA ALA A 8 66.11 -6.80 11.08
C ALA A 8 64.87 -7.77 11.04
N LEU A 9 65.14 -8.91 10.43
CA LEU A 9 64.29 -10.12 10.38
C LEU A 9 64.33 -10.85 11.72
N ALA A 10 63.18 -11.53 12.05
CA ALA A 10 63.24 -12.78 12.79
C ALA A 10 62.08 -13.68 12.32
N ALA A 11 62.46 -14.77 11.73
CA ALA A 11 61.62 -15.89 11.37
C ALA A 11 61.45 -16.84 12.55
N ALA A 12 60.27 -17.38 12.74
CA ALA A 12 60.07 -18.62 13.51
C ALA A 12 58.98 -19.43 12.85
N ALA A 13 59.37 -20.59 12.37
CA ALA A 13 58.55 -21.63 11.82
C ALA A 13 57.96 -22.49 12.94
N ALA A 14 56.72 -22.94 12.78
CA ALA A 14 56.21 -24.17 13.41
C ALA A 14 55.05 -24.73 12.64
N THR A 15 55.31 -25.73 11.91
CA THR A 15 54.77 -27.09 11.73
C THR A 15 53.26 -27.26 11.49
N ALA A 16 53.01 -27.74 10.29
CA ALA A 16 51.75 -28.27 9.79
C ALA A 16 51.37 -29.60 10.48
N LEU A 17 50.11 -29.82 10.67
CA LEU A 17 49.54 -31.16 10.73
C LEU A 17 48.41 -31.25 9.67
N PHE A 18 48.72 -31.97 8.58
CA PHE A 18 47.75 -32.42 7.59
C PHE A 18 47.02 -33.67 8.15
N THR A 19 45.69 -33.63 8.19
CA THR A 19 44.92 -34.86 8.13
C THR A 19 44.05 -34.85 6.89
N THR A 20 44.47 -35.62 5.93
CA THR A 20 43.74 -36.00 4.72
C THR A 20 42.62 -37.01 5.11
N LEU A 21 41.40 -36.68 4.80
CA LEU A 21 40.36 -37.71 4.57
C LEU A 21 39.89 -37.57 3.12
N ALA A 22 40.23 -38.57 2.38
CA ALA A 22 39.67 -38.85 1.05
C ALA A 22 38.24 -39.36 1.24
N ALA A 23 37.28 -38.81 0.50
CA ALA A 23 36.01 -39.44 0.24
C ALA A 23 35.65 -39.30 -1.23
N CYS A 24 35.42 -40.42 -1.84
CA CYS A 24 35.04 -40.62 -3.22
C CYS A 24 33.66 -40.06 -3.56
N GLY A 25 33.55 -39.53 -4.74
CA GLY A 25 32.60 -39.80 -5.80
C GLY A 25 31.11 -39.80 -5.51
N GLY A 26 30.39 -38.89 -6.20
CA GLY A 26 28.94 -38.97 -6.34
C GLY A 26 28.43 -37.75 -7.11
N SER A 27 28.15 -38.00 -8.36
CA SER A 27 27.48 -37.17 -9.35
C SER A 27 26.27 -36.41 -8.87
N GLY A 28 26.09 -35.21 -9.44
CA GLY A 28 24.79 -34.59 -9.73
C GLY A 28 24.01 -34.18 -8.48
N GLY A 29 24.26 -33.02 -7.96
CA GLY A 29 23.39 -32.38 -6.98
C GLY A 29 22.74 -31.19 -7.63
N ASP A 30 21.46 -31.31 -7.95
CA ASP A 30 20.55 -30.20 -8.10
C ASP A 30 20.75 -29.26 -6.91
N THR A 31 21.15 -28.02 -7.18
CA THR A 31 21.06 -26.93 -6.22
C THR A 31 19.59 -26.53 -6.14
N THR A 32 18.78 -27.34 -5.47
CA THR A 32 17.52 -26.87 -4.91
C THR A 32 17.86 -25.77 -3.90
N ALA A 33 17.49 -24.54 -4.26
CA ALA A 33 17.55 -23.44 -3.33
C ALA A 33 16.93 -23.87 -2.00
N ALA A 34 17.66 -23.71 -0.90
CA ALA A 34 17.20 -24.09 0.42
C ALA A 34 15.89 -23.34 0.70
N VAL A 35 14.80 -24.08 0.84
CA VAL A 35 13.50 -23.57 1.25
C VAL A 35 13.69 -22.93 2.62
N ALA A 36 13.47 -21.62 2.71
CA ALA A 36 13.59 -20.89 3.96
C ALA A 36 12.44 -21.31 4.90
N SER A 37 12.65 -22.32 5.71
CA SER A 37 11.83 -22.60 6.88
C SER A 37 12.20 -21.57 7.95
N GLY A 38 11.44 -20.47 8.02
CA GLY A 38 11.75 -19.41 8.96
C GLY A 38 10.49 -18.61 9.35
N THR A 39 10.58 -17.93 10.49
CA THR A 39 9.60 -16.93 10.91
C THR A 39 10.20 -15.55 10.67
N THR A 40 9.48 -14.68 9.98
CA THR A 40 9.87 -13.28 9.77
C THR A 40 9.21 -12.40 10.83
N ALA A 41 9.98 -11.61 11.56
CA ALA A 41 9.45 -10.58 12.44
C ALA A 41 9.26 -9.27 11.64
N VAL A 42 8.02 -8.80 11.55
CA VAL A 42 7.67 -7.53 10.89
C VAL A 42 7.28 -6.53 11.95
N THR A 43 8.00 -5.40 12.02
CA THR A 43 7.64 -4.29 12.90
C THR A 43 6.66 -3.38 12.17
N VAL A 44 5.39 -3.54 12.49
CA VAL A 44 4.29 -2.73 11.96
C VAL A 44 4.23 -1.40 12.70
N GLY A 45 4.00 -0.31 11.99
CA GLY A 45 3.91 1.05 12.56
C GLY A 45 5.25 1.68 12.90
N ALA A 46 6.38 1.05 12.54
CA ALA A 46 7.70 1.61 12.73
C ALA A 46 7.85 2.96 12.00
N LEU A 47 8.54 3.90 12.63
CA LEU A 47 8.85 5.23 12.08
C LEU A 47 7.61 6.05 11.64
N SER A 48 6.44 5.74 12.21
CA SER A 48 5.14 6.29 11.77
C SER A 48 4.85 7.71 12.27
N ASN A 49 5.73 8.32 13.05
CA ASN A 49 5.51 9.64 13.66
C ASN A 49 4.17 9.73 14.44
N GLY A 50 3.82 8.68 15.16
CA GLY A 50 2.59 8.63 15.93
C GLY A 50 1.31 8.31 15.11
N ALA A 51 1.42 8.08 13.80
CA ALA A 51 0.29 7.66 12.97
C ALA A 51 -0.17 6.22 13.25
N ALA A 52 0.68 5.41 13.90
CA ALA A 52 0.40 4.04 14.30
C ALA A 52 0.93 3.74 15.69
N LYS A 53 0.39 2.69 16.30
CA LYS A 53 0.98 2.02 17.47
C LYS A 53 1.94 0.95 16.97
N GLU A 54 3.22 1.07 17.29
CA GLU A 54 4.22 0.08 16.89
C GLU A 54 3.95 -1.28 17.53
N VAL A 55 4.01 -2.34 16.72
CA VAL A 55 3.87 -3.73 17.15
C VAL A 55 4.71 -4.65 16.28
N THR A 56 5.39 -5.64 16.88
CA THR A 56 6.10 -6.67 16.11
C THR A 56 5.18 -7.87 15.91
N ILE A 57 4.96 -8.23 14.64
CA ILE A 57 4.14 -9.37 14.21
C ILE A 57 5.07 -10.44 13.63
N ASN A 58 5.03 -11.64 14.20
CA ASN A 58 5.77 -12.78 13.69
C ASN A 58 4.96 -13.54 12.65
N VAL A 59 5.54 -13.77 11.48
CA VAL A 59 4.88 -14.40 10.33
C VAL A 59 5.71 -15.59 9.88
N PRO A 60 5.18 -16.83 9.91
CA PRO A 60 5.88 -17.99 9.38
C PRO A 60 5.76 -18.03 7.85
N VAL A 61 6.75 -18.64 7.21
CA VAL A 61 6.62 -19.03 5.80
C VAL A 61 5.61 -20.18 5.70
N VAL A 62 4.66 -20.07 4.78
CA VAL A 62 3.65 -21.10 4.52
C VAL A 62 3.97 -21.78 3.19
N ASP A 63 4.66 -22.93 3.26
CA ASP A 63 5.19 -23.64 2.10
C ASP A 63 4.11 -23.99 1.05
N SER A 64 2.90 -24.35 1.48
CA SER A 64 1.77 -24.65 0.58
C SER A 64 1.29 -23.45 -0.22
N ILE A 65 1.44 -22.23 0.34
CA ILE A 65 1.12 -20.98 -0.36
C ILE A 65 2.31 -20.57 -1.24
N ARG A 66 3.54 -20.64 -0.70
CA ARG A 66 4.77 -20.37 -1.45
C ARG A 66 4.89 -21.22 -2.71
N ALA A 67 4.50 -22.50 -2.66
CA ALA A 67 4.53 -23.41 -3.80
C ALA A 67 3.63 -22.98 -4.97
N GLN A 68 2.64 -22.11 -4.73
CA GLN A 68 1.75 -21.58 -5.76
C GLN A 68 2.33 -20.38 -6.51
N LEU A 69 3.46 -19.82 -6.03
CA LEU A 69 4.09 -18.65 -6.67
C LEU A 69 4.56 -18.99 -8.10
N PRO A 70 4.46 -18.02 -9.02
CA PRO A 70 5.13 -18.12 -10.32
C PRO A 70 6.62 -18.45 -10.13
N PRO A 71 7.18 -19.40 -10.90
CA PRO A 71 8.57 -19.85 -10.71
C PRO A 71 9.57 -18.69 -10.66
N GLN A 72 9.41 -17.68 -11.52
CA GLN A 72 10.34 -16.54 -11.60
C GLN A 72 10.40 -15.76 -10.27
N ILE A 73 9.26 -15.54 -9.61
CA ILE A 73 9.18 -14.80 -8.32
C ILE A 73 9.68 -15.70 -7.19
N ARG A 74 9.25 -16.97 -7.17
CA ARG A 74 9.64 -17.92 -6.14
C ARG A 74 11.15 -18.14 -6.11
N ASP A 75 11.76 -18.32 -7.29
CA ASP A 75 13.18 -18.65 -7.44
C ASP A 75 14.07 -17.41 -7.26
N ALA A 76 13.58 -16.21 -7.61
CA ALA A 76 14.24 -14.94 -7.28
C ALA A 76 14.25 -14.65 -5.77
N GLY A 77 13.27 -15.16 -5.01
CA GLY A 77 13.15 -14.94 -3.58
C GLY A 77 12.76 -13.50 -3.19
N VAL A 78 12.35 -12.68 -4.15
CA VAL A 78 12.04 -11.24 -3.99
C VAL A 78 10.62 -10.97 -4.49
N LEU A 79 9.90 -10.10 -3.78
CA LEU A 79 8.63 -9.52 -4.18
C LEU A 79 8.81 -8.01 -4.40
N ASN A 80 8.73 -7.56 -5.65
CA ASN A 80 8.79 -6.15 -6.01
C ASN A 80 7.44 -5.49 -5.80
N VAL A 81 7.31 -4.71 -4.74
CA VAL A 81 6.06 -4.06 -4.34
C VAL A 81 6.05 -2.61 -4.80
N GLY A 82 5.01 -2.23 -5.54
CA GLY A 82 4.79 -0.86 -5.99
C GLY A 82 3.93 -0.06 -5.01
N LEU A 83 4.34 1.19 -4.80
CA LEU A 83 3.63 2.19 -4.02
C LEU A 83 3.48 3.46 -4.86
N GLY A 84 2.31 4.07 -4.84
CA GLY A 84 2.00 5.32 -5.55
C GLY A 84 1.98 6.52 -4.60
N LEU A 85 3.11 6.80 -3.92
CA LEU A 85 3.17 7.76 -2.82
C LEU A 85 3.84 9.10 -3.18
N LEU A 86 4.49 9.19 -4.36
CA LEU A 86 5.13 10.44 -4.76
C LEU A 86 4.10 11.49 -5.19
N PRO A 87 4.35 12.78 -4.90
CA PRO A 87 5.56 13.31 -4.26
C PRO A 87 5.54 13.34 -2.72
N ALA A 88 4.39 13.32 -2.05
CA ALA A 88 4.32 13.67 -0.63
C ALA A 88 3.84 12.55 0.31
N GLY A 89 3.43 11.41 -0.25
CA GLY A 89 2.82 10.34 0.55
C GLY A 89 1.37 10.61 0.96
N SER A 90 0.79 9.65 1.69
CA SER A 90 -0.60 9.71 2.18
C SER A 90 -0.70 8.97 3.53
N PRO A 91 -0.27 9.59 4.64
CA PRO A 91 -0.45 8.98 5.96
C PRO A 91 -1.94 8.74 6.27
N PRO A 92 -2.30 7.67 6.97
CA PRO A 92 -1.48 6.58 7.49
C PRO A 92 -1.22 5.44 6.47
N LEU A 93 -1.65 5.60 5.21
CA LEU A 93 -1.62 4.55 4.18
C LEU A 93 -0.19 4.24 3.74
N GLY A 94 0.57 5.27 3.32
CA GLY A 94 1.96 5.11 2.94
C GLY A 94 2.68 6.46 2.86
N PHE A 95 3.88 6.54 3.40
CA PHE A 95 4.68 7.77 3.46
C PHE A 95 6.15 7.46 3.82
N VAL A 96 6.99 8.48 3.79
CA VAL A 96 8.37 8.37 4.25
C VAL A 96 8.41 8.53 5.76
N GLY A 97 9.05 7.60 6.45
CA GLY A 97 9.17 7.58 7.90
C GLY A 97 10.01 8.71 8.48
N THR A 98 10.10 8.76 9.81
CA THR A 98 10.82 9.80 10.56
C THR A 98 12.33 9.81 10.34
N ASP A 99 12.89 8.82 9.65
CA ASP A 99 14.29 8.75 9.24
C ASP A 99 14.55 9.37 7.85
N ASP A 100 13.53 9.95 7.21
CA ASP A 100 13.57 10.54 5.88
C ASP A 100 13.96 9.57 4.74
N LYS A 101 13.85 8.27 4.97
CA LYS A 101 14.29 7.21 4.03
C LYS A 101 13.33 6.05 3.91
N THR A 102 12.93 5.48 5.05
CA THR A 102 12.16 4.24 5.08
C THR A 102 10.71 4.51 4.70
N LEU A 103 10.22 3.76 3.73
CA LEU A 103 8.80 3.77 3.41
C LEU A 103 8.03 3.01 4.49
N THR A 104 7.11 3.69 5.14
CA THR A 104 6.23 3.18 6.20
C THR A 104 4.77 3.46 5.87
N GLY A 105 3.86 2.88 6.63
CA GLY A 105 2.44 3.01 6.43
C GLY A 105 1.73 1.66 6.45
N SER A 106 0.42 1.68 6.51
CA SER A 106 -0.38 0.45 6.53
C SER A 106 -0.16 -0.41 5.29
N GLU A 107 -0.02 0.21 4.12
CA GLU A 107 0.20 -0.49 2.85
C GLU A 107 1.58 -1.17 2.77
N PRO A 108 2.71 -0.47 3.04
CA PRO A 108 4.02 -1.10 3.12
C PRO A 108 4.09 -2.24 4.14
N ASP A 109 3.44 -2.07 5.30
CA ASP A 109 3.50 -3.07 6.37
C ASP A 109 2.72 -4.33 6.02
N LEU A 110 1.53 -4.20 5.39
CA LEU A 110 0.80 -5.36 4.89
C LEU A 110 1.60 -6.11 3.82
N ALA A 111 2.26 -5.38 2.92
CA ALA A 111 3.12 -5.99 1.91
C ALA A 111 4.25 -6.80 2.55
N ARG A 112 4.88 -6.31 3.64
CA ARG A 112 5.91 -7.04 4.39
C ARG A 112 5.36 -8.30 5.08
N LEU A 113 4.16 -8.22 5.65
CA LEU A 113 3.48 -9.38 6.25
C LEU A 113 3.18 -10.45 5.19
N VAL A 114 2.65 -10.05 4.04
CA VAL A 114 2.38 -10.95 2.90
C VAL A 114 3.69 -11.57 2.40
N GLY A 115 4.74 -10.78 2.22
CA GLY A 115 6.07 -11.27 1.87
C GLY A 115 6.60 -12.31 2.85
N GLY A 116 6.39 -12.10 4.16
CA GLY A 116 6.73 -13.05 5.21
C GLY A 116 6.03 -14.40 5.05
N VAL A 117 4.71 -14.41 4.80
CA VAL A 117 3.94 -15.64 4.53
C VAL A 117 4.45 -16.36 3.29
N LEU A 118 4.78 -15.61 2.23
CA LEU A 118 5.29 -16.13 0.96
C LEU A 118 6.77 -16.56 1.04
N GLY A 119 7.49 -16.20 2.12
CA GLY A 119 8.93 -16.42 2.25
C GLY A 119 9.75 -15.64 1.21
N LEU A 120 9.32 -14.41 0.90
CA LEU A 120 9.96 -13.50 -0.05
C LEU A 120 10.50 -12.26 0.66
N GLU A 121 11.66 -11.78 0.21
CA GLU A 121 12.15 -10.45 0.57
C GLU A 121 11.29 -9.39 -0.14
N VAL A 122 10.81 -8.40 0.60
CA VAL A 122 9.98 -7.33 0.04
C VAL A 122 10.85 -6.15 -0.34
N GLN A 123 10.84 -5.79 -1.63
CA GLN A 123 11.46 -4.58 -2.15
C GLN A 123 10.40 -3.55 -2.51
N LEU A 124 10.38 -2.44 -1.76
CA LEU A 124 9.40 -1.37 -1.96
C LEU A 124 9.89 -0.37 -3.02
N ASN A 125 9.09 -0.17 -4.05
CA ASN A 125 9.36 0.76 -5.15
C ASN A 125 8.34 1.90 -5.12
N ASN A 126 8.80 3.12 -4.79
CA ASN A 126 7.94 4.29 -4.72
C ASN A 126 7.85 5.00 -6.08
N ALA A 127 6.65 5.36 -6.49
CA ALA A 127 6.36 6.02 -7.76
C ALA A 127 5.24 7.06 -7.59
N THR A 128 4.92 7.80 -8.65
CA THR A 128 3.64 8.52 -8.72
C THR A 128 2.50 7.53 -8.95
N TRP A 129 1.27 7.96 -8.70
CA TRP A 129 0.08 7.12 -8.89
C TRP A 129 0.02 6.49 -10.29
N GLU A 130 0.24 7.29 -11.34
CA GLU A 130 0.21 6.79 -12.71
C GLU A 130 1.37 5.83 -13.00
N ASN A 131 2.57 6.12 -12.51
CA ASN A 131 3.76 5.31 -12.73
C ASN A 131 3.74 3.98 -11.97
N LEU A 132 2.95 3.86 -10.90
CA LEU A 132 2.68 2.58 -10.24
C LEU A 132 2.10 1.56 -11.24
N PHE A 133 1.07 1.95 -11.99
CA PHE A 133 0.44 1.07 -12.99
C PHE A 133 1.37 0.77 -14.16
N VAL A 134 2.18 1.75 -14.61
CA VAL A 134 3.24 1.52 -15.60
C VAL A 134 4.27 0.51 -15.10
N GLY A 135 4.58 0.52 -13.80
CA GLY A 135 5.45 -0.45 -13.15
C GLY A 135 4.87 -1.88 -13.23
N ILE A 136 3.58 -2.04 -12.92
CA ILE A 136 2.87 -3.33 -12.99
C ILE A 136 2.75 -3.82 -14.44
N ASP A 137 2.37 -2.94 -15.38
CA ASP A 137 2.24 -3.27 -16.80
C ASP A 137 3.57 -3.80 -17.39
N SER A 138 4.68 -3.18 -17.01
CA SER A 138 6.02 -3.55 -17.50
C SER A 138 6.68 -4.73 -16.78
N GLY A 139 6.09 -5.20 -15.67
CA GLY A 139 6.67 -6.26 -14.84
C GLY A 139 7.84 -5.84 -13.96
N ARG A 140 8.12 -4.53 -13.79
CA ARG A 140 9.06 -4.02 -12.78
C ARG A 140 8.49 -4.11 -11.37
N THR A 141 7.19 -4.13 -11.26
CA THR A 141 6.41 -4.26 -10.05
C THR A 141 5.60 -5.53 -10.16
N ASP A 142 5.78 -6.44 -9.23
CA ASP A 142 5.03 -7.70 -9.18
C ASP A 142 3.61 -7.48 -8.64
N VAL A 143 3.50 -6.63 -7.61
CA VAL A 143 2.24 -6.33 -6.94
C VAL A 143 2.21 -4.89 -6.42
N GLY A 144 1.08 -4.21 -6.56
CA GLY A 144 0.83 -2.89 -5.99
C GLY A 144 0.09 -3.00 -4.66
N PHE A 145 0.61 -2.35 -3.60
CA PHE A 145 -0.06 -2.09 -2.33
C PHE A 145 -0.11 -0.58 -2.12
N SER A 146 -1.19 0.08 -2.54
CA SER A 146 -1.26 1.54 -2.54
C SER A 146 -2.70 2.07 -2.50
N ASN A 147 -3.51 1.50 -1.63
CA ASN A 147 -4.93 1.86 -1.54
C ASN A 147 -5.65 1.79 -2.90
N ILE A 148 -5.37 0.74 -3.66
CA ILE A 148 -5.93 0.57 -5.01
C ILE A 148 -7.31 -0.06 -4.90
N THR A 149 -8.32 0.68 -5.32
CA THR A 149 -9.70 0.19 -5.38
C THR A 149 -9.87 -0.84 -6.48
N ASP A 150 -10.52 -1.94 -6.18
CA ASP A 150 -11.01 -2.89 -7.17
C ASP A 150 -12.13 -2.24 -8.01
N THR A 151 -11.91 -2.16 -9.32
CA THR A 151 -12.90 -1.60 -10.26
C THR A 151 -13.00 -2.46 -11.51
N GLU A 152 -14.18 -2.56 -12.10
CA GLU A 152 -14.39 -3.34 -13.33
C GLU A 152 -13.54 -2.81 -14.50
N GLN A 153 -13.28 -1.50 -14.53
CA GLN A 153 -12.39 -0.90 -15.54
C GLN A 153 -10.94 -1.37 -15.38
N ARG A 154 -10.44 -1.46 -14.14
CA ARG A 154 -9.07 -1.91 -13.87
C ARG A 154 -8.90 -3.41 -14.09
N LYS A 155 -9.94 -4.22 -13.86
CA LYS A 155 -9.94 -5.67 -14.13
C LYS A 155 -9.71 -6.05 -15.59
N LEU A 156 -9.84 -5.11 -16.51
CA LEU A 156 -9.45 -5.34 -17.91
C LEU A 156 -7.95 -5.64 -18.05
N LYS A 157 -7.11 -5.14 -17.12
CA LYS A 157 -5.64 -5.23 -17.16
C LYS A 157 -5.00 -5.86 -15.93
N TYR A 158 -5.69 -5.89 -14.79
CA TYR A 158 -5.14 -6.29 -13.49
C TYR A 158 -6.02 -7.33 -12.81
N ASP A 159 -5.40 -8.09 -11.91
CA ASP A 159 -6.09 -8.94 -10.95
C ASP A 159 -5.94 -8.38 -9.53
N PHE A 160 -6.94 -8.61 -8.70
CA PHE A 160 -7.10 -8.00 -7.38
C PHE A 160 -7.25 -9.06 -6.30
N ALA A 161 -6.46 -8.95 -5.21
CA ALA A 161 -6.64 -9.69 -3.96
C ALA A 161 -7.03 -8.69 -2.86
N THR A 162 -8.26 -8.74 -2.40
CA THR A 162 -8.83 -7.73 -1.50
C THR A 162 -8.26 -7.85 -0.09
N TYR A 163 -8.09 -6.70 0.62
CA TYR A 163 -7.59 -6.72 1.98
C TYR A 163 -8.21 -5.68 2.92
N ARG A 164 -9.02 -4.74 2.41
CA ARG A 164 -9.68 -3.70 3.22
C ARG A 164 -10.92 -3.16 2.51
N GLN A 165 -11.89 -2.65 3.27
CA GLN A 165 -12.97 -1.87 2.69
C GLN A 165 -12.43 -0.55 2.14
N ASP A 166 -12.98 -0.10 1.01
CA ASP A 166 -12.70 1.21 0.44
C ASP A 166 -13.80 2.17 0.85
N ASN A 167 -13.55 2.91 1.92
CA ASN A 167 -14.40 4.00 2.33
C ASN A 167 -13.74 5.33 1.93
N LEU A 168 -14.52 6.18 1.26
CA LEU A 168 -14.18 7.55 0.94
C LEU A 168 -14.74 8.48 2.01
N ALA A 169 -14.07 9.60 2.26
CA ALA A 169 -14.57 10.62 3.16
C ALA A 169 -14.47 12.01 2.54
N PHE A 170 -15.43 12.84 2.86
CA PHE A 170 -15.45 14.27 2.55
C PHE A 170 -14.83 15.04 3.72
N GLU A 171 -13.76 15.78 3.44
CA GLU A 171 -13.08 16.64 4.41
C GLU A 171 -13.45 18.10 4.17
N THR A 172 -13.78 18.80 5.24
CA THR A 172 -14.06 20.26 5.25
C THR A 172 -13.37 20.91 6.43
N LEU A 173 -13.28 22.24 6.43
CA LEU A 173 -12.97 22.98 7.66
C LEU A 173 -14.06 22.71 8.72
N ALA A 174 -13.69 22.66 9.98
CA ALA A 174 -14.62 22.45 11.09
C ALA A 174 -15.69 23.56 11.21
N THR A 175 -15.38 24.75 10.69
CA THR A 175 -16.31 25.91 10.64
C THR A 175 -17.39 25.76 9.56
N SER A 176 -17.23 24.83 8.61
CA SER A 176 -18.24 24.56 7.57
C SER A 176 -19.39 23.73 8.15
N ASN A 177 -20.62 24.09 7.85
CA ASN A 177 -21.82 23.32 8.20
C ASN A 177 -22.23 22.31 7.09
N TRP A 178 -21.51 22.29 5.95
CA TRP A 178 -21.81 21.37 4.86
C TRP A 178 -21.58 19.91 5.29
N ALA A 179 -22.49 19.03 4.91
CA ALA A 179 -22.36 17.60 5.13
C ALA A 179 -22.87 16.82 3.91
N PHE A 180 -22.21 15.70 3.63
CA PHE A 180 -22.65 14.73 2.65
C PHE A 180 -23.48 13.64 3.36
N THR A 181 -24.73 13.50 2.93
CA THR A 181 -25.69 12.53 3.51
C THR A 181 -26.14 11.46 2.51
N GLY A 182 -25.30 11.20 1.48
CA GLY A 182 -25.62 10.24 0.42
C GLY A 182 -26.18 10.89 -0.85
N ASP A 183 -26.57 12.16 -0.83
CA ASP A 183 -27.12 12.87 -1.98
C ASP A 183 -26.08 13.78 -2.64
N TYR A 184 -25.67 13.45 -3.88
CA TYR A 184 -24.74 14.24 -4.67
C TYR A 184 -25.25 15.65 -5.01
N GLN A 185 -26.54 15.93 -4.88
CA GLN A 185 -27.12 17.28 -5.05
C GLN A 185 -26.48 18.29 -4.09
N ALA A 186 -26.00 17.86 -2.93
CA ALA A 186 -25.32 18.69 -1.96
C ALA A 186 -23.98 19.27 -2.47
N LEU A 187 -23.44 18.77 -3.57
CA LEU A 187 -22.22 19.26 -4.20
C LEU A 187 -22.44 20.48 -5.10
N ALA A 188 -23.68 20.82 -5.46
CA ALA A 188 -23.99 21.95 -6.31
C ALA A 188 -23.33 23.24 -5.78
N ASP A 189 -22.71 24.01 -6.69
CA ASP A 189 -22.00 25.28 -6.43
C ASP A 189 -20.76 25.16 -5.52
N ARG A 190 -20.26 23.92 -5.26
CA ARG A 190 -19.06 23.67 -4.45
C ARG A 190 -17.81 23.54 -5.31
N LYS A 191 -16.65 23.75 -4.68
CA LYS A 191 -15.33 23.44 -5.23
C LYS A 191 -14.78 22.22 -4.51
N VAL A 192 -14.73 21.11 -5.22
CA VAL A 192 -14.33 19.81 -4.65
C VAL A 192 -12.98 19.38 -5.21
N SER A 193 -12.02 19.12 -4.35
CA SER A 193 -10.74 18.55 -4.76
C SER A 193 -10.77 17.03 -4.72
N VAL A 194 -10.06 16.42 -5.67
CA VAL A 194 -9.86 14.97 -5.77
C VAL A 194 -8.55 14.67 -6.50
N SER A 195 -7.98 13.49 -6.29
CA SER A 195 -6.79 13.03 -7.02
C SER A 195 -7.17 12.44 -8.38
N ARG A 196 -6.37 12.77 -9.41
CA ARG A 196 -6.58 12.28 -10.79
C ARG A 196 -6.39 10.76 -10.90
N GLY A 197 -7.13 10.12 -11.82
CA GLY A 197 -7.02 8.70 -12.14
C GLY A 197 -7.56 7.77 -11.06
N THR A 198 -8.28 8.32 -10.08
CA THR A 198 -8.84 7.56 -8.96
C THR A 198 -10.31 7.20 -9.19
N ASN A 199 -10.82 6.22 -8.43
CA ASN A 199 -12.25 5.91 -8.38
C ASN A 199 -13.07 7.08 -7.84
N GLN A 200 -12.52 7.86 -6.89
CA GLN A 200 -13.16 9.07 -6.37
C GLN A 200 -13.41 10.10 -7.48
N GLU A 201 -12.42 10.33 -8.33
CA GLU A 201 -12.56 11.23 -9.49
C GLU A 201 -13.69 10.73 -10.41
N LYS A 202 -13.69 9.44 -10.74
CA LYS A 202 -14.75 8.86 -11.59
C LYS A 202 -16.13 9.11 -11.01
N ILE A 203 -16.32 8.85 -9.72
CA ILE A 203 -17.60 9.08 -9.02
C ILE A 203 -17.99 10.56 -9.07
N LEU A 204 -17.06 11.48 -8.77
CA LEU A 204 -17.33 12.92 -8.82
C LEU A 204 -17.71 13.40 -10.24
N LEU A 205 -17.00 12.94 -11.25
CA LEU A 205 -17.29 13.34 -12.65
C LEU A 205 -18.65 12.82 -13.12
N GLU A 206 -19.05 11.62 -12.70
CA GLU A 206 -20.40 11.09 -12.97
C GLU A 206 -21.48 11.92 -12.27
N TRP A 207 -21.30 12.27 -11.01
CA TRP A 207 -22.23 13.15 -10.27
C TRP A 207 -22.31 14.54 -10.89
N ARG A 208 -21.16 15.09 -11.32
CA ARG A 208 -21.12 16.38 -12.04
C ARG A 208 -21.93 16.31 -13.32
N SER A 209 -21.79 15.26 -14.11
CA SER A 209 -22.56 15.06 -15.34
C SER A 209 -24.07 14.99 -15.05
N LYS A 210 -24.49 14.28 -13.99
CA LYS A 210 -25.89 14.21 -13.55
C LYS A 210 -26.44 15.58 -13.12
N LEU A 211 -25.64 16.40 -12.44
CA LEU A 211 -26.01 17.77 -12.05
C LEU A 211 -26.13 18.71 -13.25
N GLN A 212 -25.17 18.62 -14.19
CA GLN A 212 -25.18 19.44 -15.41
C GLN A 212 -26.41 19.16 -16.27
N ALA A 213 -26.87 17.91 -16.33
CA ALA A 213 -28.13 17.57 -16.99
C ALA A 213 -29.36 18.23 -16.33
N GLN A 214 -29.24 18.71 -15.10
CA GLN A 214 -30.28 19.41 -14.33
C GLN A 214 -30.05 20.94 -14.30
N GLY A 215 -29.08 21.45 -15.07
CA GLY A 215 -28.72 22.87 -15.08
C GLY A 215 -27.93 23.36 -13.85
N LYS A 216 -27.38 22.42 -13.08
CA LYS A 216 -26.51 22.68 -11.93
C LYS A 216 -25.08 22.24 -12.24
N ASP A 217 -24.09 22.71 -11.48
CA ASP A 217 -22.69 22.27 -11.62
C ASP A 217 -21.96 22.40 -10.29
N PHE A 218 -20.75 21.81 -10.21
CA PHE A 218 -19.76 22.06 -9.19
C PHE A 218 -18.35 21.98 -9.80
N ALA A 219 -17.37 22.64 -9.20
CA ALA A 219 -16.01 22.61 -9.70
C ALA A 219 -15.24 21.40 -9.14
N VAL A 220 -14.52 20.69 -10.03
CA VAL A 220 -13.57 19.66 -9.65
C VAL A 220 -12.17 20.22 -9.78
N GLU A 221 -11.44 20.28 -8.67
CA GLU A 221 -10.13 20.91 -8.58
C GLU A 221 -9.05 19.85 -8.34
N TYR A 222 -7.87 20.05 -8.93
CA TYR A 222 -6.77 19.11 -8.85
C TYR A 222 -5.51 19.77 -8.31
N TYR A 223 -4.87 19.11 -7.37
CA TYR A 223 -3.62 19.56 -6.77
C TYR A 223 -2.54 18.49 -6.92
N PRO A 224 -1.26 18.88 -6.90
CA PRO A 224 -0.16 17.94 -7.15
C PRO A 224 0.04 16.91 -6.02
N ASP A 225 -0.36 17.24 -4.80
CA ASP A 225 -0.21 16.40 -3.61
C ASP A 225 -1.17 16.80 -2.47
N ASN A 226 -1.19 15.98 -1.42
CA ASN A 226 -2.04 16.20 -0.27
C ASN A 226 -1.73 17.50 0.47
N ASN A 227 -0.47 17.94 0.56
CA ASN A 227 -0.11 19.18 1.25
C ASN A 227 -0.73 20.39 0.53
N ALA A 228 -0.67 20.39 -0.80
CA ALA A 228 -1.30 21.44 -1.61
C ALA A 228 -2.83 21.45 -1.46
N VAL A 229 -3.47 20.27 -1.34
CA VAL A 229 -4.91 20.13 -1.05
C VAL A 229 -5.24 20.76 0.31
N GLN A 230 -4.46 20.44 1.35
CA GLN A 230 -4.70 20.95 2.70
C GLN A 230 -4.59 22.50 2.75
N LEU A 231 -3.57 23.07 2.10
CA LEU A 231 -3.41 24.52 1.97
C LEU A 231 -4.55 25.18 1.18
N ALA A 232 -5.07 24.50 0.14
CA ALA A 232 -6.19 24.99 -0.65
C ALA A 232 -7.49 25.01 0.19
N LEU A 233 -7.72 23.99 1.00
CA LEU A 233 -8.84 23.92 1.93
C LEU A 233 -8.75 25.00 3.00
N GLU A 234 -7.60 25.19 3.63
CA GLU A 234 -7.35 26.20 4.65
C GLU A 234 -7.50 27.63 4.13
N SER A 235 -7.09 27.88 2.88
CA SER A 235 -7.22 29.19 2.25
C SER A 235 -8.60 29.46 1.61
N GLY A 236 -9.53 28.51 1.66
CA GLY A 236 -10.86 28.63 1.02
C GLY A 236 -10.84 28.60 -0.50
N LYS A 237 -9.75 28.12 -1.13
CA LYS A 237 -9.69 27.88 -2.58
C LYS A 237 -10.56 26.72 -3.01
N ILE A 238 -10.73 25.75 -2.11
CA ILE A 238 -11.70 24.65 -2.22
C ILE A 238 -12.59 24.60 -0.98
N ASP A 239 -13.79 24.08 -1.13
CA ASP A 239 -14.75 23.89 -0.04
C ASP A 239 -14.60 22.50 0.59
N ILE A 240 -14.24 21.50 -0.22
CA ILE A 240 -14.29 20.07 0.11
C ILE A 240 -13.10 19.36 -0.53
N TYR A 241 -12.53 18.41 0.20
CA TYR A 241 -11.67 17.36 -0.35
C TYR A 241 -12.38 16.01 -0.26
N LEU A 242 -12.38 15.23 -1.34
CA LEU A 242 -12.82 13.84 -1.35
C LEU A 242 -11.61 12.92 -1.49
N GLY A 243 -11.35 12.15 -0.45
CA GLY A 243 -10.21 11.24 -0.39
C GLY A 243 -10.48 9.94 0.36
N PRO A 244 -9.47 9.06 0.47
CA PRO A 244 -9.57 7.85 1.28
C PRO A 244 -9.89 8.20 2.74
N ASN A 245 -10.87 7.51 3.33
CA ASN A 245 -11.29 7.77 4.71
C ASN A 245 -10.14 7.71 5.73
N PRO A 246 -9.18 6.76 5.67
CA PRO A 246 -8.04 6.76 6.59
C PRO A 246 -7.20 8.04 6.52
N GLY A 247 -6.94 8.56 5.32
CA GLY A 247 -6.19 9.80 5.12
C GLY A 247 -6.93 11.01 5.70
N VAL A 248 -8.23 11.12 5.44
CA VAL A 248 -9.09 12.18 6.00
C VAL A 248 -9.13 12.09 7.53
N ALA A 249 -9.33 10.90 8.09
CA ALA A 249 -9.33 10.71 9.55
C ALA A 249 -8.00 11.13 10.20
N TYR A 250 -6.88 10.82 9.54
CA TYR A 250 -5.56 11.26 9.98
C TYR A 250 -5.44 12.79 9.95
N GLN A 251 -5.82 13.46 8.86
CA GLN A 251 -5.76 14.91 8.74
C GLN A 251 -6.66 15.62 9.76
N VAL A 252 -7.85 15.09 10.00
CA VAL A 252 -8.77 15.61 11.06
C VAL A 252 -8.09 15.55 12.42
N ALA A 253 -7.48 14.40 12.76
CA ALA A 253 -6.77 14.25 14.05
C ALA A 253 -5.57 15.20 14.17
N GLN A 254 -4.76 15.32 13.09
CA GLN A 254 -3.58 16.21 13.09
C GLN A 254 -3.94 17.70 13.16
N SER A 255 -5.09 18.09 12.64
CA SER A 255 -5.51 19.48 12.61
C SER A 255 -6.32 19.93 13.85
N ALA A 256 -6.61 19.04 14.80
CA ALA A 256 -7.52 19.30 15.91
C ALA A 256 -7.16 20.56 16.73
N ASP A 257 -5.87 20.77 16.97
CA ASP A 257 -5.35 21.90 17.74
C ASP A 257 -4.76 23.03 16.84
N SER A 258 -4.97 22.94 15.51
CA SER A 258 -4.49 23.93 14.56
C SER A 258 -5.42 25.15 14.48
N PRO A 259 -4.96 26.29 13.91
CA PRO A 259 -5.82 27.44 13.63
C PRO A 259 -6.97 27.15 12.65
N SER A 260 -6.86 26.08 11.87
CA SER A 260 -7.83 25.68 10.85
C SER A 260 -8.21 24.20 11.01
N PRO A 261 -8.89 23.83 12.11
CA PRO A 261 -9.26 22.44 12.36
C PRO A 261 -10.21 21.94 11.27
N LYS A 262 -10.07 20.66 10.95
CA LYS A 262 -10.83 19.96 9.90
C LYS A 262 -11.79 18.96 10.52
N ARG A 263 -12.76 18.54 9.74
CA ARG A 263 -13.68 17.48 10.12
C ARG A 263 -14.04 16.59 8.91
N SER A 264 -14.40 15.36 9.21
CA SER A 264 -15.09 14.51 8.24
C SER A 264 -16.55 14.99 8.13
N ALA A 265 -16.98 15.26 6.91
CA ALA A 265 -18.31 15.79 6.60
C ALA A 265 -19.24 14.74 5.95
N GLY A 266 -18.91 13.47 6.07
CA GLY A 266 -19.64 12.32 5.56
C GLY A 266 -18.73 11.35 4.83
N THR A 267 -19.25 10.15 4.60
CA THR A 267 -18.52 9.05 3.94
C THR A 267 -19.32 8.48 2.78
N PHE A 268 -18.63 7.80 1.88
CA PHE A 268 -19.22 7.12 0.73
C PHE A 268 -18.40 5.88 0.37
N SER A 269 -19.04 4.88 -0.24
CA SER A 269 -18.33 3.70 -0.71
C SER A 269 -17.47 4.01 -1.95
N GLY A 270 -16.25 3.49 -2.00
CA GLY A 270 -15.38 3.59 -3.18
C GLY A 270 -15.88 2.85 -4.42
N ALA A 271 -16.94 2.03 -4.29
CA ALA A 271 -17.60 1.34 -5.39
C ALA A 271 -19.01 1.91 -5.72
N GLY A 272 -19.36 3.10 -5.22
CA GLY A 272 -20.65 3.73 -5.49
C GLY A 272 -21.73 3.32 -4.51
N GLU A 273 -23.01 3.58 -4.86
CA GLU A 273 -24.15 3.40 -3.94
C GLU A 273 -24.50 1.94 -3.68
N SER A 274 -24.31 1.07 -4.68
CA SER A 274 -24.84 -0.31 -4.67
C SER A 274 -23.91 -1.35 -4.11
N LEU A 275 -22.61 -1.03 -3.96
CA LEU A 275 -21.56 -1.96 -3.53
C LEU A 275 -20.67 -1.35 -2.46
N GLN A 276 -20.19 -2.19 -1.56
CA GLN A 276 -19.06 -1.82 -0.71
C GLN A 276 -17.77 -1.89 -1.54
N GLY A 277 -17.06 -0.77 -1.68
CA GLY A 277 -15.75 -0.73 -2.30
C GLY A 277 -14.73 -1.54 -1.53
N LEU A 278 -13.78 -2.12 -2.25
CA LEU A 278 -12.70 -2.92 -1.69
C LEU A 278 -11.34 -2.42 -2.19
N ILE A 279 -10.41 -2.33 -1.27
CA ILE A 279 -9.00 -2.07 -1.55
C ILE A 279 -8.29 -3.41 -1.72
N ALA A 280 -7.42 -3.51 -2.73
CA ALA A 280 -6.79 -4.76 -3.10
C ALA A 280 -5.32 -4.63 -3.48
N ALA A 281 -4.56 -5.67 -3.16
CA ALA A 281 -3.27 -5.93 -3.76
C ALA A 281 -3.48 -6.21 -5.25
N THR A 282 -2.79 -5.44 -6.09
CA THR A 282 -3.05 -5.38 -7.53
C THR A 282 -1.88 -5.98 -8.29
N THR A 283 -2.13 -7.02 -9.07
CA THR A 283 -1.13 -7.69 -9.90
C THR A 283 -1.45 -7.51 -11.38
N LYS A 284 -0.46 -7.73 -12.25
CA LYS A 284 -0.73 -7.83 -13.68
C LYS A 284 -1.70 -8.99 -13.94
N LYS A 285 -2.67 -8.77 -14.81
CA LYS A 285 -3.68 -9.77 -15.16
C LYS A 285 -3.01 -11.07 -15.65
N ASP A 286 -3.54 -12.19 -15.19
CA ASP A 286 -3.11 -13.53 -15.56
C ASP A 286 -1.61 -13.83 -15.25
N SER A 287 -0.99 -13.05 -14.34
CA SER A 287 0.40 -13.30 -13.91
C SER A 287 0.56 -14.55 -13.02
N GLY A 288 -0.54 -15.10 -12.51
CA GLY A 288 -0.53 -16.21 -11.56
C GLY A 288 -0.20 -15.83 -10.12
N LEU A 289 0.07 -14.53 -9.84
CA LEU A 289 0.49 -14.06 -8.51
C LEU A 289 -0.71 -13.73 -7.59
N VAL A 290 -1.86 -13.33 -8.15
CA VAL A 290 -3.00 -12.85 -7.36
C VAL A 290 -3.50 -13.87 -6.35
N LYS A 291 -3.58 -15.16 -6.75
CA LYS A 291 -4.07 -16.21 -5.86
C LYS A 291 -3.16 -16.46 -4.65
N PRO A 292 -1.84 -16.70 -4.78
CA PRO A 292 -0.97 -16.84 -3.62
C PRO A 292 -0.94 -15.58 -2.73
N VAL A 293 -1.11 -14.37 -3.27
CA VAL A 293 -1.26 -13.14 -2.47
C VAL A 293 -2.57 -13.16 -1.68
N ALA A 294 -3.70 -13.53 -2.29
CA ALA A 294 -4.98 -13.66 -1.58
C ALA A 294 -4.92 -14.75 -0.49
N ASP A 295 -4.30 -15.90 -0.78
CA ASP A 295 -4.13 -16.97 0.19
C ASP A 295 -3.24 -16.52 1.37
N ALA A 296 -2.19 -15.73 1.11
CA ALA A 296 -1.35 -15.16 2.16
C ALA A 296 -2.12 -14.16 3.03
N ILE A 297 -2.93 -13.29 2.46
CA ILE A 297 -3.80 -12.37 3.21
C ILE A 297 -4.81 -13.17 4.05
N ASN A 298 -5.43 -14.21 3.48
CA ASN A 298 -6.35 -15.09 4.20
C ASN A 298 -5.67 -15.83 5.35
N TYR A 299 -4.43 -16.25 5.18
CA TYR A 299 -3.64 -16.82 6.26
C TYR A 299 -3.47 -15.82 7.42
N LEU A 300 -3.11 -14.57 7.12
CA LEU A 300 -2.98 -13.50 8.14
C LEU A 300 -4.32 -13.22 8.85
N ILE A 301 -5.44 -13.25 8.12
CA ILE A 301 -6.80 -13.08 8.69
C ILE A 301 -7.11 -14.22 9.67
N GLN A 302 -6.90 -15.46 9.26
CA GLN A 302 -7.24 -16.65 10.05
C GLN A 302 -6.40 -16.78 11.32
N ASN A 303 -5.17 -16.28 11.32
CA ASN A 303 -4.22 -16.39 12.44
C ASN A 303 -4.14 -15.11 13.30
N GLY A 304 -5.01 -14.11 13.06
CA GLY A 304 -5.12 -12.91 13.88
C GLY A 304 -4.06 -11.84 13.62
N GLN A 305 -3.09 -12.08 12.76
CA GLN A 305 -2.03 -11.12 12.40
C GLN A 305 -2.59 -9.91 11.63
N TYR A 306 -3.59 -10.15 10.79
CA TYR A 306 -4.33 -9.11 10.08
C TYR A 306 -5.02 -8.14 11.04
N GLN A 307 -5.66 -8.63 12.10
CA GLN A 307 -6.31 -7.79 13.11
C GLN A 307 -5.28 -6.96 13.90
N GLN A 308 -4.08 -7.54 14.18
CA GLN A 308 -3.00 -6.81 14.81
C GLN A 308 -2.50 -5.66 13.91
N TRP A 309 -2.34 -5.91 12.60
CA TRP A 309 -1.97 -4.90 11.62
C TRP A 309 -3.03 -3.78 11.54
N LEU A 310 -4.32 -4.11 11.40
CA LEU A 310 -5.41 -3.12 11.38
C LEU A 310 -5.46 -2.31 12.68
N GLY A 311 -5.31 -2.99 13.84
CA GLY A 311 -5.32 -2.32 15.14
C GLY A 311 -4.14 -1.36 15.33
N ALA A 312 -2.96 -1.71 14.84
CA ALA A 312 -1.78 -0.85 14.88
C ALA A 312 -2.00 0.47 14.12
N TRP A 313 -2.68 0.41 12.98
CA TRP A 313 -2.96 1.56 12.11
C TRP A 313 -4.35 2.19 12.34
N ASN A 314 -5.09 1.75 13.36
CA ASN A 314 -6.46 2.23 13.65
C ASN A 314 -7.44 2.09 12.47
N LEU A 315 -7.31 0.98 11.71
CA LEU A 315 -8.10 0.68 10.51
C LEU A 315 -9.13 -0.44 10.73
N GLY A 316 -9.43 -0.80 11.97
CA GLY A 316 -10.32 -1.92 12.31
C GLY A 316 -11.74 -1.81 11.74
N ASN A 317 -12.22 -0.59 11.51
CA ASN A 317 -13.53 -0.30 10.89
C ASN A 317 -13.58 -0.61 9.39
N GLU A 318 -12.44 -0.85 8.73
CA GLU A 318 -12.35 -1.19 7.32
C GLU A 318 -11.96 -2.66 7.09
N ALA A 319 -12.06 -3.49 8.14
CA ALA A 319 -11.74 -4.92 8.07
C ALA A 319 -12.62 -5.66 7.06
N VAL A 320 -11.99 -6.61 6.34
CA VAL A 320 -12.70 -7.62 5.54
C VAL A 320 -12.65 -8.98 6.24
N LYS A 321 -13.63 -9.84 5.96
CA LYS A 321 -13.69 -11.19 6.55
C LYS A 321 -12.79 -12.17 5.82
N THR A 322 -12.55 -11.94 4.53
CA THR A 322 -11.75 -12.77 3.65
C THR A 322 -11.15 -11.93 2.54
N SER A 323 -9.99 -12.32 2.05
CA SER A 323 -9.42 -11.81 0.81
C SER A 323 -10.05 -12.55 -0.36
N GLU A 324 -10.69 -11.83 -1.25
CA GLU A 324 -11.34 -12.37 -2.45
C GLU A 324 -10.52 -11.99 -3.69
N VAL A 325 -10.52 -12.87 -4.69
CA VAL A 325 -9.88 -12.60 -5.98
C VAL A 325 -10.92 -12.05 -6.95
N ASN A 326 -10.72 -10.82 -7.43
CA ASN A 326 -11.58 -10.15 -8.41
C ASN A 326 -13.08 -10.13 -8.05
N PRO A 327 -13.49 -9.81 -6.80
CA PRO A 327 -14.91 -9.67 -6.49
C PRO A 327 -15.54 -8.49 -7.28
N PRO A 328 -16.85 -8.35 -7.32
CA PRO A 328 -17.49 -7.20 -7.96
C PRO A 328 -16.97 -5.88 -7.41
N GLY A 329 -16.50 -5.00 -8.29
CA GLY A 329 -15.94 -3.69 -7.96
C GLY A 329 -16.76 -2.54 -8.53
N LEU A 330 -16.20 -1.30 -8.46
CA LEU A 330 -16.86 -0.12 -9.03
C LEU A 330 -17.21 -0.38 -10.50
N PRO A 331 -18.49 -0.31 -10.90
CA PRO A 331 -18.93 -0.56 -12.27
C PRO A 331 -18.28 0.37 -13.29
N ILE A 332 -18.17 -0.11 -14.55
CA ILE A 332 -17.67 0.73 -15.67
C ILE A 332 -18.60 1.93 -15.88
N THR A 333 -19.88 1.70 -15.82
CA THR A 333 -20.91 2.74 -15.83
C THR A 333 -21.69 2.67 -14.54
N ASN A 334 -21.69 3.74 -13.78
CA ASN A 334 -22.39 3.86 -12.50
C ASN A 334 -23.77 4.52 -12.77
N THR A 335 -24.58 3.86 -13.61
CA THR A 335 -25.91 4.33 -14.03
C THR A 335 -26.98 3.80 -13.12
#